data_8bc184aeca40a89133d694942863297b
#
_entry.id   8bc184aeca40a89133d694942863297b
#
_cell.length_a   1.000
_cell.length_b   1.000
_cell.length_c   1.000
_cell.angle_alpha   90.00
_cell.angle_beta   90.00
_cell.angle_gamma   90.00
#
_symmetry.space_group_name_H-M   'P 1'
#
loop_
_entity.id
_entity.type
_entity.pdbx_description
1 polymer ?
#
loop_
_entity_poly.entity_id
_entity_poly.type
_entity_poly.pdbx_seq_one_letter_code
_entity_poly.pdbx_strand_id
1 'polypeptide(L)'
;MSKLDDLIQKLCPDGVEYKPLSEIFNTRNGYTPSKKEKNFWENGTVPWFRMEDIRENGGILDHAMQYVSINAIKGDPFPANSIIVATSATIGEHALITVPSIANQRFTYLMIKNQYRNEYDPKFLYYYCFKLDEYCKECLNQGNFASVDMKKFSKFQFPRLPMEIQR
;
A
#
# COMPACT_ATOMS: atom_id res chain seq x y z
N MET A 1 -7.22 24.41 -20.62
CA MET A 1 -7.34 23.49 -19.48
C MET A 1 -7.27 22.05 -19.98
N SER A 2 -6.73 21.15 -19.19
CA SER A 2 -6.69 19.74 -19.54
C SER A 2 -8.09 19.11 -19.44
N LYS A 3 -8.27 17.96 -20.09
CA LYS A 3 -9.51 17.18 -19.97
C LYS A 3 -9.80 16.83 -18.50
N LEU A 4 -8.75 16.61 -17.71
CA LEU A 4 -8.89 16.34 -16.27
C LEU A 4 -9.44 17.55 -15.53
N ASP A 5 -8.92 18.75 -15.81
CA ASP A 5 -9.40 19.99 -15.18
C ASP A 5 -10.88 20.22 -15.49
N ASP A 6 -11.27 19.99 -16.74
CA ASP A 6 -12.68 20.13 -17.17
C ASP A 6 -13.59 19.15 -16.42
N LEU A 7 -13.15 17.89 -16.26
CA LEU A 7 -13.90 16.89 -15.50
C LEU A 7 -14.03 17.26 -14.02
N ILE A 8 -12.95 17.76 -13.43
CA ILE A 8 -12.97 18.17 -12.01
C ILE A 8 -13.95 19.34 -11.83
N GLN A 9 -13.92 20.34 -12.71
CA GLN A 9 -14.86 21.46 -12.65
C GLN A 9 -16.31 21.02 -12.82
N LYS A 10 -16.56 20.07 -13.72
CA LYS A 10 -17.90 19.58 -13.99
C LYS A 10 -18.46 18.71 -12.85
N LEU A 11 -17.64 17.80 -12.32
CA LEU A 11 -18.07 16.80 -11.34
C LEU A 11 -17.82 17.20 -9.89
N CYS A 12 -16.94 18.17 -9.68
CA CYS A 12 -16.61 18.69 -8.34
C CYS A 12 -16.72 20.23 -8.34
N PRO A 13 -17.90 20.80 -8.61
CA PRO A 13 -18.05 22.26 -8.72
C PRO A 13 -17.72 23.01 -7.44
N ASP A 14 -17.90 22.37 -6.28
CA ASP A 14 -17.62 22.94 -4.97
C ASP A 14 -16.22 22.59 -4.45
N GLY A 15 -15.36 22.04 -5.30
CA GLY A 15 -14.00 21.65 -4.96
C GLY A 15 -13.86 20.15 -4.67
N VAL A 16 -12.61 19.74 -4.41
CA VAL A 16 -12.29 18.34 -4.11
C VAL A 16 -12.16 18.18 -2.59
N GLU A 17 -12.90 17.23 -2.04
CA GLU A 17 -12.78 16.84 -0.65
C GLU A 17 -11.57 15.92 -0.46
N TYR A 18 -10.87 16.07 0.67
CA TYR A 18 -9.74 15.23 1.04
C TYR A 18 -10.02 14.52 2.35
N LYS A 19 -9.53 13.28 2.47
CA LYS A 19 -9.66 12.47 3.68
C LYS A 19 -8.31 11.93 4.11
N PRO A 20 -8.03 11.86 5.42
CA PRO A 20 -6.77 11.32 5.89
C PRO A 20 -6.66 9.81 5.62
N LEU A 21 -5.44 9.34 5.42
CA LEU A 21 -5.13 7.93 5.17
C LEU A 21 -5.81 7.02 6.21
N SER A 22 -5.76 7.40 7.49
CA SER A 22 -6.34 6.59 8.56
C SER A 22 -7.86 6.44 8.49
N GLU A 23 -8.54 7.33 7.77
CA GLU A 23 -9.98 7.19 7.57
C GLU A 23 -10.31 6.20 6.45
N ILE A 24 -9.52 6.18 5.38
CA ILE A 24 -9.75 5.36 4.19
C ILE A 24 -9.24 3.94 4.37
N PHE A 25 -8.10 3.78 5.05
CA PHE A 25 -7.39 2.51 5.14
C PHE A 25 -7.29 2.01 6.57
N ASN A 26 -7.38 0.68 6.72
CA ASN A 26 -6.80 -0.02 7.85
C ASN A 26 -5.33 -0.28 7.53
N THR A 27 -4.46 -0.15 8.52
CA THR A 27 -3.02 -0.34 8.33
C THR A 27 -2.48 -1.42 9.26
N ARG A 28 -1.56 -2.23 8.74
CA ARG A 28 -0.81 -3.21 9.52
C ARG A 28 0.56 -3.39 8.89
N ASN A 29 1.55 -3.62 9.74
CA ASN A 29 2.88 -3.95 9.25
C ASN A 29 2.92 -5.38 8.71
N GLY A 30 3.74 -5.57 7.68
CA GLY A 30 4.12 -6.89 7.24
C GLY A 30 5.00 -7.58 8.28
N TYR A 31 5.31 -8.84 8.02
CA TYR A 31 6.16 -9.63 8.92
C TYR A 31 6.89 -10.73 8.15
N THR A 32 7.96 -11.22 8.76
CA THR A 32 8.74 -12.33 8.21
C THR A 32 8.46 -13.57 9.06
N PRO A 33 7.86 -14.63 8.48
CA PRO A 33 7.70 -15.89 9.21
C PRO A 33 9.06 -16.45 9.64
N SER A 34 9.08 -17.21 10.74
CA SER A 34 10.32 -17.76 11.26
C SER A 34 11.06 -18.60 10.22
N LYS A 35 12.30 -18.23 9.93
CA LYS A 35 13.14 -18.98 8.97
C LYS A 35 13.65 -20.30 9.55
N LYS A 36 13.53 -20.48 10.86
CA LYS A 36 13.87 -21.74 11.53
C LYS A 36 12.83 -22.83 11.27
N GLU A 37 11.60 -22.43 10.95
CA GLU A 37 10.50 -23.36 10.65
C GLU A 37 10.50 -23.67 9.14
N LYS A 38 11.17 -24.74 8.75
CA LYS A 38 11.28 -25.13 7.34
C LYS A 38 9.92 -25.29 6.68
N ASN A 39 8.92 -25.80 7.43
CA ASN A 39 7.57 -26.02 6.91
C ASN A 39 6.89 -24.71 6.44
N PHE A 40 7.31 -23.57 6.97
CA PHE A 40 6.76 -22.29 6.56
C PHE A 40 7.21 -21.88 5.14
N TRP A 41 8.36 -22.39 4.70
CA TRP A 41 8.99 -22.00 3.43
C TRP A 41 8.97 -23.08 2.37
N GLU A 42 8.46 -24.28 2.68
CA GLU A 42 8.32 -25.39 1.75
C GLU A 42 6.90 -25.43 1.18
N ASN A 43 6.80 -25.68 -0.13
CA ASN A 43 5.52 -25.80 -0.83
C ASN A 43 4.61 -24.59 -0.58
N GLY A 44 5.20 -23.38 -0.57
CA GLY A 44 4.47 -22.14 -0.29
C GLY A 44 3.46 -21.81 -1.35
N THR A 45 2.30 -21.33 -0.93
CA THR A 45 1.21 -20.90 -1.80
C THR A 45 0.85 -19.43 -1.64
N VAL A 46 1.32 -18.79 -0.55
CA VAL A 46 1.05 -17.38 -0.28
C VAL A 46 2.28 -16.55 -0.64
N PRO A 47 2.15 -15.56 -1.54
CA PRO A 47 3.29 -14.71 -1.88
C PRO A 47 3.76 -13.90 -0.66
N TRP A 48 5.08 -13.84 -0.50
CA TRP A 48 5.73 -13.03 0.51
C TRP A 48 6.61 -12.00 -0.18
N PHE A 49 6.18 -10.73 -0.15
CA PHE A 49 6.81 -9.66 -0.90
C PHE A 49 7.94 -8.99 -0.14
N ARG A 50 8.97 -8.63 -0.89
CA ARG A 50 10.14 -7.87 -0.45
C ARG A 50 10.41 -6.75 -1.46
N MET A 51 11.35 -5.87 -1.12
CA MET A 51 11.74 -4.79 -2.03
C MET A 51 12.25 -5.31 -3.38
N GLU A 52 12.91 -6.47 -3.39
CA GLU A 52 13.41 -7.10 -4.60
C GLU A 52 12.29 -7.40 -5.59
N ASP A 53 11.11 -7.75 -5.12
CA ASP A 53 9.95 -8.00 -5.99
C ASP A 53 9.55 -6.74 -6.76
N ILE A 54 9.55 -5.60 -6.09
CA ILE A 54 9.22 -4.31 -6.72
C ILE A 54 10.29 -3.95 -7.76
N ARG A 55 11.55 -4.13 -7.43
CA ARG A 55 12.67 -3.80 -8.32
C ARG A 55 12.71 -4.68 -9.57
N GLU A 56 12.38 -5.96 -9.43
CA GLU A 56 12.42 -6.91 -10.54
C GLU A 56 11.15 -6.88 -11.39
N ASN A 57 9.98 -6.71 -10.76
CA ASN A 57 8.69 -6.93 -11.41
C ASN A 57 7.79 -5.69 -11.45
N GLY A 58 8.26 -4.55 -10.95
CA GLY A 58 7.51 -3.30 -10.98
C GLY A 58 6.58 -3.11 -9.79
N GLY A 59 5.74 -2.09 -9.87
CA GLY A 59 4.91 -1.63 -8.75
C GLY A 59 3.51 -2.23 -8.69
N ILE A 60 3.10 -3.02 -9.68
CA ILE A 60 1.80 -3.73 -9.66
C ILE A 60 2.11 -5.22 -9.73
N LEU A 61 1.83 -5.93 -8.63
CA LEU A 61 2.33 -7.29 -8.45
C LEU A 61 1.20 -8.29 -8.16
N ASP A 62 1.24 -9.43 -8.86
CA ASP A 62 0.35 -10.56 -8.63
C ASP A 62 1.10 -11.84 -8.24
N HIS A 63 2.43 -11.78 -8.21
CA HIS A 63 3.29 -12.91 -7.84
C HIS A 63 4.54 -12.39 -7.14
N ALA A 64 5.17 -13.24 -6.35
CA ALA A 64 6.40 -12.92 -5.61
C ALA A 64 7.51 -13.91 -5.97
N MET A 65 8.74 -13.50 -5.69
CA MET A 65 9.91 -14.38 -5.85
C MET A 65 9.94 -15.47 -4.80
N GLN A 66 9.33 -15.23 -3.64
CA GLN A 66 9.22 -16.22 -2.56
C GLN A 66 7.78 -16.36 -2.10
N TYR A 67 7.45 -17.58 -1.70
CA TYR A 67 6.13 -17.96 -1.20
C TYR A 67 6.28 -18.65 0.15
N VAL A 68 5.28 -18.51 0.99
CA VAL A 68 5.23 -19.19 2.28
C VAL A 68 4.00 -20.09 2.37
N SER A 69 4.07 -21.09 3.23
CA SER A 69 2.96 -21.96 3.54
C SER A 69 1.85 -21.18 4.22
N ILE A 70 0.61 -21.59 4.01
CA ILE A 70 -0.53 -21.03 4.75
C ILE A 70 -0.36 -21.16 6.27
N ASN A 71 0.40 -22.17 6.72
CA ASN A 71 0.69 -22.37 8.15
C ASN A 71 1.56 -21.26 8.75
N ALA A 72 2.27 -20.50 7.90
CA ALA A 72 3.12 -19.39 8.33
C ALA A 72 2.32 -18.10 8.56
N ILE A 73 1.06 -18.08 8.14
CA ILE A 73 0.24 -16.88 8.16
C ILE A 73 -0.44 -16.73 9.51
N LYS A 74 -0.29 -15.54 10.11
CA LYS A 74 -0.97 -15.16 11.36
C LYS A 74 -2.35 -14.61 11.01
N GLY A 75 -3.39 -15.41 11.24
CA GLY A 75 -4.73 -15.08 10.81
C GLY A 75 -4.88 -15.26 9.32
N ASP A 76 -5.55 -14.32 8.66
CA ASP A 76 -5.72 -14.34 7.21
C ASP A 76 -4.58 -13.62 6.49
N PRO A 77 -4.27 -14.00 5.24
CA PRO A 77 -3.41 -13.16 4.40
C PRO A 77 -4.00 -11.77 4.24
N PHE A 78 -3.14 -10.78 3.97
CA PHE A 78 -3.62 -9.45 3.63
C PHE A 78 -4.43 -9.52 2.32
N PRO A 79 -5.54 -8.78 2.22
CA PRO A 79 -6.46 -8.93 1.10
C PRO A 79 -5.86 -8.42 -0.23
N ALA A 80 -6.40 -8.96 -1.33
CA ALA A 80 -6.09 -8.47 -2.67
C ALA A 80 -6.43 -6.97 -2.79
N ASN A 81 -5.71 -6.29 -3.67
CA ASN A 81 -5.83 -4.85 -3.92
C ASN A 81 -5.41 -3.98 -2.73
N SER A 82 -4.53 -4.51 -1.89
CA SER A 82 -3.85 -3.74 -0.86
C SER A 82 -2.62 -3.05 -1.44
N ILE A 83 -2.22 -1.94 -0.84
CA ILE A 83 -0.98 -1.25 -1.19
C ILE A 83 0.03 -1.50 -0.07
N ILE A 84 1.25 -1.87 -0.44
CA ILE A 84 2.36 -1.95 0.51
C ILE A 84 3.23 -0.72 0.35
N VAL A 85 3.55 -0.06 1.45
CA VAL A 85 4.37 1.15 1.48
C VAL A 85 5.60 0.89 2.33
N ALA A 86 6.77 1.19 1.80
CA ALA A 86 8.03 1.05 2.53
C ALA A 86 8.12 2.16 3.59
N THR A 87 7.97 1.79 4.86
CA THR A 87 7.96 2.72 5.99
C THR A 87 9.15 2.56 6.93
N SER A 88 10.03 1.59 6.68
CA SER A 88 11.27 1.44 7.44
C SER A 88 12.41 0.92 6.55
N ALA A 89 13.63 1.29 6.88
CA ALA A 89 14.89 1.00 6.20
C ALA A 89 14.98 1.65 4.81
N THR A 90 14.15 1.27 3.84
CA THR A 90 14.08 1.89 2.51
C THR A 90 12.77 2.67 2.43
N ILE A 91 12.84 3.98 2.22
CA ILE A 91 11.66 4.86 2.22
C ILE A 91 11.45 5.42 0.81
N GLY A 92 10.18 5.59 0.43
CA GLY A 92 9.82 6.24 -0.83
C GLY A 92 9.47 5.28 -1.96
N GLU A 93 9.05 4.06 -1.61
CA GLU A 93 8.58 3.07 -2.59
C GLU A 93 7.31 2.41 -2.10
N HIS A 94 6.48 1.99 -3.03
CA HIS A 94 5.21 1.31 -2.75
C HIS A 94 4.85 0.38 -3.91
N ALA A 95 3.89 -0.50 -3.68
CA ALA A 95 3.35 -1.38 -4.71
C ALA A 95 1.88 -1.70 -4.46
N LEU A 96 1.14 -1.90 -5.54
CA LEU A 96 -0.22 -2.46 -5.50
C LEU A 96 -0.12 -3.97 -5.62
N ILE A 97 -0.67 -4.68 -4.65
CA ILE A 97 -0.68 -6.15 -4.64
C ILE A 97 -2.09 -6.62 -4.98
N THR A 98 -2.22 -7.31 -6.10
CA THR A 98 -3.55 -7.67 -6.65
C THR A 98 -4.06 -9.03 -6.17
N VAL A 99 -3.30 -9.71 -5.32
CA VAL A 99 -3.64 -11.04 -4.77
C VAL A 99 -3.50 -11.04 -3.25
N PRO A 100 -4.15 -11.97 -2.53
CA PRO A 100 -3.88 -12.14 -1.10
C PRO A 100 -2.42 -12.47 -0.86
N SER A 101 -1.81 -11.88 0.16
CA SER A 101 -0.35 -11.95 0.36
C SER A 101 0.07 -11.61 1.77
N ILE A 102 1.37 -11.78 2.03
CA ILE A 102 2.07 -11.10 3.12
C ILE A 102 3.33 -10.44 2.56
N ALA A 103 3.91 -9.53 3.32
CA ALA A 103 5.15 -8.85 2.97
C ALA A 103 6.05 -8.77 4.22
N ASN A 104 7.32 -8.45 4.02
CA ASN A 104 8.23 -8.34 5.16
C ASN A 104 7.91 -7.10 6.02
N GLN A 105 8.57 -6.98 7.16
CA GLN A 105 8.30 -5.94 8.17
C GLN A 105 8.70 -4.53 7.76
N ARG A 106 9.37 -4.36 6.63
CA ARG A 106 9.71 -3.02 6.10
C ARG A 106 8.51 -2.32 5.50
N PHE A 107 7.47 -3.08 5.19
CA PHE A 107 6.26 -2.57 4.56
C PHE A 107 5.12 -2.42 5.54
N THR A 108 4.34 -1.35 5.35
CA THR A 108 3.04 -1.17 5.96
C THR A 108 1.98 -1.40 4.89
N TYR A 109 1.02 -2.28 5.19
CA TYR A 109 -0.12 -2.52 4.30
C TYR A 109 -1.17 -1.44 4.49
N LEU A 110 -1.67 -0.92 3.37
CA LEU A 110 -2.86 -0.08 3.32
C LEU A 110 -4.00 -0.91 2.75
N MET A 111 -4.98 -1.21 3.57
CA MET A 111 -6.14 -2.01 3.20
C MET A 111 -7.38 -1.12 3.19
N ILE A 112 -8.02 -0.98 2.04
CA ILE A 112 -9.20 -0.11 1.91
C ILE A 112 -10.30 -0.62 2.85
N LYS A 113 -10.83 0.27 3.68
CA LYS A 113 -11.96 -0.05 4.55
C LYS A 113 -13.20 -0.36 3.72
N ASN A 114 -14.04 -1.28 4.21
CA ASN A 114 -15.23 -1.75 3.49
C ASN A 114 -16.13 -0.59 3.02
N GLN A 115 -16.29 0.44 3.83
CA GLN A 115 -17.13 1.60 3.51
C GLN A 115 -16.60 2.43 2.34
N TYR A 116 -15.34 2.25 1.96
CA TYR A 116 -14.71 2.99 0.86
C TYR A 116 -14.41 2.14 -0.37
N ARG A 117 -14.69 0.85 -0.36
CA ARG A 117 -14.36 -0.09 -1.46
C ARG A 117 -14.93 0.34 -2.81
N ASN A 118 -16.14 0.90 -2.81
CA ASN A 118 -16.81 1.33 -4.04
C ASN A 118 -16.53 2.79 -4.39
N GLU A 119 -15.76 3.49 -3.57
CA GLU A 119 -15.45 4.91 -3.78
C GLU A 119 -14.05 5.14 -4.34
N TYR A 120 -13.17 4.12 -4.31
CA TYR A 120 -11.79 4.24 -4.78
C TYR A 120 -11.43 3.09 -5.71
N ASP A 121 -10.79 3.45 -6.82
CA ASP A 121 -10.15 2.49 -7.72
C ASP A 121 -8.76 2.17 -7.19
N PRO A 122 -8.38 0.89 -7.00
CA PRO A 122 -7.06 0.53 -6.49
C PRO A 122 -5.90 1.09 -7.31
N LYS A 123 -6.03 1.15 -8.64
CA LYS A 123 -4.97 1.71 -9.50
C LYS A 123 -4.83 3.21 -9.31
N PHE A 124 -5.94 3.92 -9.13
CA PHE A 124 -5.89 5.35 -8.81
C PHE A 124 -5.11 5.57 -7.51
N LEU A 125 -5.43 4.80 -6.48
CA LEU A 125 -4.72 4.88 -5.20
C LEU A 125 -3.24 4.55 -5.35
N TYR A 126 -2.92 3.54 -6.16
CA TYR A 126 -1.53 3.20 -6.46
C TYR A 126 -0.78 4.40 -7.05
N TYR A 127 -1.35 5.03 -8.07
CA TYR A 127 -0.70 6.18 -8.69
C TYR A 127 -0.64 7.39 -7.76
N TYR A 128 -1.65 7.62 -6.96
CA TYR A 128 -1.64 8.70 -5.99
C TYR A 128 -0.58 8.49 -4.90
N CYS A 129 -0.27 7.25 -4.57
CA CYS A 129 0.76 6.91 -3.56
C CYS A 129 2.18 7.31 -3.95
N PHE A 130 2.46 7.69 -5.21
CA PHE A 130 3.73 8.33 -5.53
C PHE A 130 3.91 9.64 -4.76
N LYS A 131 2.82 10.35 -4.49
CA LYS A 131 2.84 11.55 -3.62
C LYS A 131 3.05 11.16 -2.15
N LEU A 132 2.48 10.05 -1.72
CA LEU A 132 2.72 9.52 -0.39
C LEU A 132 4.18 9.15 -0.20
N ASP A 133 4.83 8.57 -1.21
CA ASP A 133 6.26 8.24 -1.16
C ASP A 133 7.10 9.50 -0.86
N GLU A 134 6.83 10.59 -1.56
CA GLU A 134 7.54 11.85 -1.34
C GLU A 134 7.28 12.41 0.06
N TYR A 135 6.03 12.34 0.52
CA TYR A 135 5.65 12.74 1.87
C TYR A 135 6.37 11.91 2.92
N CYS A 136 6.50 10.61 2.72
CA CYS A 136 7.22 9.73 3.63
C CYS A 136 8.69 10.13 3.79
N LYS A 137 9.34 10.53 2.69
CA LYS A 137 10.73 11.00 2.73
C LYS A 137 10.90 12.26 3.57
N GLU A 138 9.87 13.07 3.69
CA GLU A 138 9.88 14.30 4.48
C GLU A 138 9.50 14.07 5.95
N CYS A 139 8.95 12.91 6.29
CA CYS A 139 8.39 12.60 7.60
C CYS A 139 9.17 11.51 8.33
N LEU A 140 10.50 11.56 8.26
CA LEU A 140 11.35 10.56 8.90
C LEU A 140 11.50 10.82 10.39
N ASN A 141 11.50 9.74 11.17
CA ASN A 141 11.88 9.78 12.57
C ASN A 141 13.38 10.05 12.69
N GLN A 142 13.78 10.76 13.75
CA GLN A 142 15.19 10.92 14.08
C GLN A 142 15.69 9.65 14.76
N GLY A 143 16.81 9.12 14.27
CA GLY A 143 17.40 7.91 14.82
C GLY A 143 18.37 7.24 13.84
N ASN A 144 18.95 6.10 14.26
CA ASN A 144 19.94 5.38 13.47
C ASN A 144 19.36 4.59 12.29
N PHE A 145 18.04 4.32 12.31
CA PHE A 145 17.35 3.62 11.24
C PHE A 145 16.33 4.53 10.60
N ALA A 146 16.30 4.55 9.27
CA ALA A 146 15.27 5.26 8.55
C ALA A 146 13.92 4.61 8.84
N SER A 147 12.99 5.40 9.35
CA SER A 147 11.60 5.00 9.55
C SER A 147 10.70 6.22 9.42
N VAL A 148 9.47 5.99 8.98
CA VAL A 148 8.49 7.05 8.82
C VAL A 148 7.79 7.32 10.15
N ASP A 149 7.56 8.60 10.46
CA ASP A 149 6.72 9.00 11.58
C ASP A 149 5.26 8.59 11.25
N MET A 150 4.77 7.55 11.92
CA MET A 150 3.47 6.95 11.60
C MET A 150 2.29 7.83 11.99
N LYS A 151 2.47 8.78 12.91
CA LYS A 151 1.42 9.77 13.21
C LYS A 151 1.22 10.71 12.03
N LYS A 152 2.30 11.16 11.41
CA LYS A 152 2.24 11.99 10.21
C LYS A 152 1.74 11.19 9.01
N PHE A 153 2.20 9.95 8.86
CA PHE A 153 1.77 9.04 7.81
C PHE A 153 0.24 8.88 7.79
N SER A 154 -0.37 8.66 8.95
CA SER A 154 -1.81 8.47 9.07
C SER A 154 -2.62 9.71 8.69
N LYS A 155 -2.01 10.89 8.71
CA LYS A 155 -2.66 12.17 8.38
C LYS A 155 -2.54 12.56 6.92
N PHE A 156 -1.76 11.83 6.10
CA PHE A 156 -1.63 12.12 4.68
C PHE A 156 -3.00 12.13 4.02
N GLN A 157 -3.26 13.14 3.18
CA GLN A 157 -4.58 13.38 2.60
C GLN A 157 -4.73 12.76 1.22
N PHE A 158 -5.80 12.01 1.02
CA PHE A 158 -6.20 11.45 -0.27
C PHE A 158 -7.41 12.21 -0.80
N PRO A 159 -7.45 12.54 -2.10
CA PRO A 159 -8.62 13.18 -2.69
C PRO A 159 -9.77 12.19 -2.81
N ARG A 160 -10.98 12.67 -2.60
CA ARG A 160 -12.20 11.92 -2.87
C ARG A 160 -12.76 12.42 -4.19
N LEU A 161 -12.49 11.67 -5.26
CA LEU A 161 -12.90 12.01 -6.62
C LEU A 161 -13.96 11.03 -7.13
N PRO A 162 -14.91 11.49 -7.98
CA PRO A 162 -15.80 10.56 -8.66
C PRO A 162 -15.04 9.49 -9.44
N MET A 163 -15.59 8.29 -9.54
CA MET A 163 -14.93 7.17 -10.22
C MET A 163 -14.59 7.46 -11.68
N GLU A 164 -15.38 8.30 -12.34
CA GLU A 164 -15.08 8.74 -13.72
C GLU A 164 -13.75 9.46 -13.83
N ILE A 165 -13.34 10.19 -12.78
CA ILE A 165 -12.05 10.90 -12.76
C ILE A 165 -10.92 9.94 -12.43
N GLN A 166 -11.18 8.97 -11.55
CA GLN A 166 -10.16 8.01 -11.10
C GLN A 166 -9.74 7.04 -12.21
N ARG A 167 -10.65 6.71 -13.12
CA ARG A 167 -10.42 5.80 -14.25
C ARG A 167 -9.96 6.56 -15.51
#